data_534270fc358bfaa355adef49725ae45b
#
_entry.id   534270fc358bfaa355adef49725ae45b
#
_cell.length_a   1.000
_cell.length_b   1.000
_cell.length_c   1.000
_cell.angle_alpha   90.00
_cell.angle_beta   90.00
_cell.angle_gamma   90.00
#
_symmetry.space_group_name_H-M   'P 1'
#
loop_
_entity.id
_entity.type
_entity.pdbx_description
1 polymer ?
#
loop_
_entity_poly.entity_id
_entity_poly.type
_entity_poly.pdbx_seq_one_letter_code
_entity_poly.pdbx_strand_id
1 'polypeptide(L)'
;MEKVKIGVLGLRRGLSHLRNCLQTPEAEVTGAADRIEGMRDRAAEMLAGMDRKVPLVSEFEQLLALKPDAIVLASNGRLQAAQAVQALEAGCHVLSEVPGAYTQGEILHIARTVEQTGKQYMLAENSSFLAFLRYWRRWVIEGRFGAVSMADGEYLHYLPTTLVNAAGEQFTPAQAREQNISNLRPLWRSDQPPIQYLTHDLGPLLEVLDDRVVSVNCVEGPWWNSQTPLRADGQYALFKTAKGRLIRILVTLNTRRPGAHNYRLFGTEGSVEWYSHEGFCRRLDRDRDERDGWEQIDIGSARTDVAEADSGHGGTDIWTAITFTRALLAGKRVPIDVYRMADYTLPGILANRSAEQGGAAIHVPDIRRQPFERTEFWDHIGLPEDEPEGKAYESAPGVTY
;
A
#
# COMPACT_ATOMS: atom_id res chain seq x y z
N MET A 1 -12.19 25.89 -11.45
CA MET A 1 -12.50 24.85 -10.45
C MET A 1 -11.55 25.01 -9.28
N GLU A 2 -12.05 24.89 -8.08
CA GLU A 2 -11.25 24.86 -6.87
C GLU A 2 -10.30 23.65 -6.91
N LYS A 3 -9.05 23.85 -6.46
CA LYS A 3 -8.03 22.80 -6.45
C LYS A 3 -7.45 22.66 -5.06
N VAL A 4 -7.06 21.45 -4.69
CA VAL A 4 -6.31 21.19 -3.46
C VAL A 4 -4.85 21.57 -3.67
N LYS A 5 -4.32 22.47 -2.86
CA LYS A 5 -2.91 22.86 -2.85
C LYS A 5 -2.09 21.79 -2.14
N ILE A 6 -1.14 21.20 -2.85
CA ILE A 6 -0.38 20.04 -2.37
C ILE A 6 1.11 20.37 -2.27
N GLY A 7 1.70 20.08 -1.10
CA GLY A 7 3.13 19.98 -0.91
C GLY A 7 3.61 18.53 -0.88
N VAL A 8 4.75 18.20 -1.49
CA VAL A 8 5.32 16.85 -1.48
C VAL A 8 6.61 16.81 -0.68
N LEU A 9 6.68 15.95 0.35
CA LEU A 9 7.85 15.78 1.21
C LEU A 9 8.54 14.44 0.96
N GLY A 10 9.85 14.51 0.61
CA GLY A 10 10.66 13.34 0.24
C GLY A 10 10.57 13.06 -1.26
N LEU A 11 11.68 13.20 -2.00
CA LEU A 11 11.71 13.19 -3.46
C LEU A 11 12.38 11.94 -4.06
N ARG A 12 12.50 10.84 -3.29
CA ARG A 12 12.86 9.55 -3.85
C ARG A 12 11.60 8.85 -4.40
N ARG A 13 10.78 8.28 -3.53
CA ARG A 13 9.46 7.73 -3.89
C ARG A 13 8.50 8.86 -4.26
N GLY A 14 8.64 10.00 -3.61
CA GLY A 14 7.82 11.19 -3.85
C GLY A 14 7.95 11.81 -5.23
N LEU A 15 8.95 11.46 -6.06
CA LEU A 15 8.96 11.85 -7.48
C LEU A 15 7.76 11.29 -8.23
N SER A 16 7.38 10.04 -7.95
CA SER A 16 6.17 9.44 -8.52
C SER A 16 4.92 10.19 -8.04
N HIS A 17 4.83 10.48 -6.73
CA HIS A 17 3.70 11.25 -6.19
C HIS A 17 3.64 12.68 -6.74
N LEU A 18 4.79 13.35 -6.87
CA LEU A 18 4.86 14.68 -7.47
C LEU A 18 4.30 14.68 -8.90
N ARG A 19 4.73 13.71 -9.71
CA ARG A 19 4.22 13.51 -11.09
C ARG A 19 2.71 13.26 -11.07
N ASN A 20 2.24 12.34 -10.23
CA ASN A 20 0.82 11.99 -10.14
C ASN A 20 -0.04 13.19 -9.69
N CYS A 21 0.42 13.98 -8.73
CA CYS A 21 -0.27 15.21 -8.34
C CYS A 21 -0.32 16.26 -9.46
N LEU A 22 0.76 16.40 -10.25
CA LEU A 22 0.79 17.29 -11.41
C LEU A 22 -0.14 16.85 -12.54
N GLN A 23 -0.45 15.56 -12.63
CA GLN A 23 -1.37 14.95 -13.61
C GLN A 23 -2.82 14.92 -13.09
N THR A 24 -3.04 15.10 -11.79
CA THR A 24 -4.37 15.11 -11.18
C THR A 24 -5.04 16.47 -11.42
N PRO A 25 -6.18 16.55 -12.15
CA PRO A 25 -6.80 17.83 -12.50
C PRO A 25 -7.22 18.69 -11.30
N GLU A 26 -7.61 18.02 -10.22
CA GLU A 26 -8.09 18.62 -8.98
C GLU A 26 -6.97 19.06 -8.02
N ALA A 27 -5.68 18.80 -8.38
CA ALA A 27 -4.53 19.17 -7.58
C ALA A 27 -3.79 20.40 -8.14
N GLU A 28 -3.18 21.18 -7.23
CA GLU A 28 -2.22 22.24 -7.51
C GLU A 28 -0.98 22.00 -6.67
N VAL A 29 0.16 21.68 -7.28
CA VAL A 29 1.40 21.47 -6.52
C VAL A 29 2.03 22.82 -6.19
N THR A 30 2.07 23.17 -4.91
CA THR A 30 2.63 24.43 -4.39
C THR A 30 4.11 24.35 -4.08
N GLY A 31 4.65 23.17 -3.85
CA GLY A 31 6.07 22.97 -3.56
C GLY A 31 6.43 21.51 -3.34
N ALA A 32 7.73 21.23 -3.35
CA ALA A 32 8.26 19.92 -2.97
C ALA A 32 9.57 20.09 -2.17
N ALA A 33 9.83 19.15 -1.24
CA ALA A 33 10.97 19.24 -0.33
C ALA A 33 11.74 17.92 -0.24
N ASP A 34 13.07 18.02 -0.23
CA ASP A 34 13.97 16.94 0.17
C ASP A 34 15.28 17.52 0.69
N ARG A 35 15.83 16.96 1.77
CA ARG A 35 17.11 17.40 2.34
C ARG A 35 18.28 17.08 1.42
N ILE A 36 18.16 16.03 0.61
CA ILE A 36 19.21 15.60 -0.32
C ILE A 36 19.13 16.46 -1.59
N GLU A 37 20.16 17.24 -1.86
CA GLU A 37 20.26 18.11 -3.04
C GLU A 37 20.03 17.35 -4.34
N GLY A 38 20.73 16.24 -4.55
CA GLY A 38 20.58 15.41 -5.75
C GLY A 38 19.15 14.86 -5.97
N MET A 39 18.29 14.79 -4.92
CA MET A 39 16.87 14.45 -5.11
C MET A 39 16.09 15.67 -5.61
N ARG A 40 16.43 16.87 -5.15
CA ARG A 40 15.84 18.13 -5.66
C ARG A 40 16.25 18.35 -7.12
N ASP A 41 17.50 18.06 -7.49
CA ASP A 41 17.99 18.18 -8.88
C ASP A 41 17.21 17.23 -9.82
N ARG A 42 17.01 15.98 -9.41
CA ARG A 42 16.16 15.03 -10.15
C ARG A 42 14.72 15.52 -10.30
N ALA A 43 14.17 16.14 -9.26
CA ALA A 43 12.84 16.74 -9.34
C ALA A 43 12.82 17.94 -10.31
N ALA A 44 13.87 18.78 -10.29
CA ALA A 44 14.00 19.90 -11.22
C ALA A 44 14.08 19.43 -12.69
N GLU A 45 14.86 18.39 -12.96
CA GLU A 45 14.95 17.76 -14.29
C GLU A 45 13.59 17.21 -14.76
N MET A 46 12.88 16.48 -13.88
CA MET A 46 11.55 15.98 -14.20
C MET A 46 10.55 17.10 -14.47
N LEU A 47 10.55 18.16 -13.66
CA LEU A 47 9.68 19.32 -13.83
C LEU A 47 9.97 20.07 -15.13
N ALA A 48 11.24 20.24 -15.48
CA ALA A 48 11.65 20.86 -16.75
C ALA A 48 11.16 20.02 -17.94
N GLY A 49 11.28 18.70 -17.88
CA GLY A 49 10.76 17.79 -18.93
C GLY A 49 9.22 17.83 -19.07
N MET A 50 8.51 18.27 -18.05
CA MET A 50 7.04 18.43 -18.07
C MET A 50 6.60 19.89 -18.35
N ASP A 51 7.52 20.81 -18.60
CA ASP A 51 7.26 22.25 -18.68
C ASP A 51 6.50 22.80 -17.46
N ARG A 52 6.94 22.39 -16.27
CA ARG A 52 6.37 22.80 -14.99
C ARG A 52 7.40 23.51 -14.12
N LYS A 53 6.92 24.47 -13.34
CA LYS A 53 7.73 25.17 -12.33
C LYS A 53 7.09 24.98 -10.96
N VAL A 54 7.80 24.32 -10.06
CA VAL A 54 7.39 24.07 -8.66
C VAL A 54 8.53 24.46 -7.75
N PRO A 55 8.32 25.23 -6.69
CA PRO A 55 9.33 25.54 -5.68
C PRO A 55 9.91 24.26 -5.10
N LEU A 56 11.25 24.13 -5.10
CA LEU A 56 11.98 23.04 -4.49
C LEU A 56 12.75 23.57 -3.27
N VAL A 57 12.44 23.04 -2.09
CA VAL A 57 13.02 23.50 -0.83
C VAL A 57 13.73 22.34 -0.10
N SER A 58 14.59 22.65 0.86
CA SER A 58 15.35 21.61 1.58
C SER A 58 14.66 21.10 2.84
N GLU A 59 13.87 21.94 3.51
CA GLU A 59 13.30 21.61 4.82
C GLU A 59 11.77 21.57 4.78
N PHE A 60 11.21 20.75 5.70
CA PHE A 60 9.76 20.58 5.80
C PHE A 60 9.04 21.86 6.20
N GLU A 61 9.63 22.64 7.10
CA GLU A 61 9.11 23.93 7.56
C GLU A 61 9.00 24.94 6.41
N GLN A 62 9.96 24.92 5.48
CA GLN A 62 9.90 25.76 4.27
C GLN A 62 8.76 25.33 3.36
N LEU A 63 8.49 24.01 3.25
CA LEU A 63 7.35 23.50 2.49
C LEU A 63 6.02 23.93 3.12
N LEU A 64 5.89 23.83 4.44
CA LEU A 64 4.70 24.28 5.17
C LEU A 64 4.48 25.81 5.04
N ALA A 65 5.57 26.59 4.95
CA ALA A 65 5.49 28.03 4.75
C ALA A 65 4.89 28.43 3.39
N LEU A 66 4.86 27.51 2.40
CA LEU A 66 4.16 27.71 1.13
C LEU A 66 2.64 27.53 1.25
N LYS A 67 2.12 27.26 2.44
CA LYS A 67 0.69 27.16 2.80
C LYS A 67 -0.07 26.16 1.91
N PRO A 68 0.36 24.90 1.83
CA PRO A 68 -0.43 23.86 1.19
C PRO A 68 -1.68 23.52 2.00
N ASP A 69 -2.73 23.06 1.35
CA ASP A 69 -3.93 22.50 2.00
C ASP A 69 -3.66 21.06 2.47
N ALA A 70 -2.74 20.36 1.76
CA ALA A 70 -2.38 18.98 2.05
C ALA A 70 -0.89 18.72 1.80
N ILE A 71 -0.35 17.74 2.55
CA ILE A 71 1.03 17.24 2.40
C ILE A 71 0.98 15.78 1.96
N VAL A 72 1.73 15.46 0.90
CA VAL A 72 2.08 14.09 0.54
C VAL A 72 3.39 13.73 1.21
N LEU A 73 3.38 12.73 2.09
CA LEU A 73 4.54 12.25 2.83
C LEU A 73 5.13 11.01 2.17
N ALA A 74 6.30 11.15 1.56
CA ALA A 74 7.07 10.07 0.95
C ALA A 74 8.54 10.09 1.42
N SER A 75 8.79 10.62 2.59
CA SER A 75 10.10 10.72 3.23
C SER A 75 10.56 9.38 3.83
N ASN A 76 11.58 9.40 4.69
CA ASN A 76 11.98 8.21 5.43
C ASN A 76 10.81 7.69 6.29
N GLY A 77 10.44 6.42 6.10
CA GLY A 77 9.29 5.81 6.77
C GLY A 77 9.27 5.99 8.29
N ARG A 78 10.44 5.96 8.94
CA ARG A 78 10.55 6.16 10.39
C ARG A 78 10.27 7.59 10.87
N LEU A 79 10.20 8.55 9.96
CA LEU A 79 9.87 9.94 10.25
C LEU A 79 8.41 10.27 9.90
N GLN A 80 7.76 9.42 9.10
CA GLN A 80 6.43 9.71 8.53
C GLN A 80 5.39 10.01 9.59
N ALA A 81 5.33 9.22 10.67
CA ALA A 81 4.35 9.44 11.73
C ALA A 81 4.50 10.82 12.42
N ALA A 82 5.73 11.21 12.77
CA ALA A 82 6.01 12.51 13.35
C ALA A 82 5.71 13.66 12.38
N GLN A 83 6.06 13.47 11.10
CA GLN A 83 5.79 14.48 10.06
C GLN A 83 4.29 14.57 9.73
N ALA A 84 3.54 13.45 9.81
CA ALA A 84 2.10 13.48 9.67
C ALA A 84 1.45 14.32 10.79
N VAL A 85 1.85 14.11 12.04
CA VAL A 85 1.38 14.91 13.17
C VAL A 85 1.71 16.39 12.97
N GLN A 86 2.96 16.72 12.61
CA GLN A 86 3.37 18.09 12.34
C GLN A 86 2.55 18.76 11.22
N ALA A 87 2.26 18.02 10.13
CA ALA A 87 1.43 18.52 9.03
C ALA A 87 -0.02 18.79 9.47
N LEU A 88 -0.62 17.83 10.20
CA LEU A 88 -2.00 17.94 10.71
C LEU A 88 -2.13 19.12 11.67
N GLU A 89 -1.18 19.32 12.61
CA GLU A 89 -1.13 20.43 13.54
C GLU A 89 -0.90 21.78 12.83
N ALA A 90 -0.17 21.78 11.71
CA ALA A 90 -0.02 22.95 10.84
C ALA A 90 -1.27 23.26 10.00
N GLY A 91 -2.34 22.47 10.15
CA GLY A 91 -3.62 22.67 9.46
C GLY A 91 -3.69 22.06 8.07
N CYS A 92 -2.76 21.15 7.70
CA CYS A 92 -2.76 20.44 6.43
C CYS A 92 -3.44 19.06 6.56
N HIS A 93 -4.11 18.61 5.50
CA HIS A 93 -4.46 17.21 5.32
C HIS A 93 -3.21 16.41 4.95
N VAL A 94 -3.23 15.10 5.14
CA VAL A 94 -2.08 14.24 4.89
C VAL A 94 -2.43 13.07 3.98
N LEU A 95 -1.63 12.85 2.93
CA LEU A 95 -1.54 11.61 2.16
C LEU A 95 -0.16 10.99 2.43
N SER A 96 -0.10 9.86 3.15
CA SER A 96 1.15 9.27 3.59
C SER A 96 1.45 7.96 2.86
N GLU A 97 2.70 7.80 2.40
CA GLU A 97 3.21 6.52 1.93
C GLU A 97 3.10 5.45 3.01
N VAL A 98 3.04 4.21 2.54
CA VAL A 98 3.02 3.03 3.39
C VAL A 98 4.36 2.82 4.12
N PRO A 99 4.31 2.23 5.31
CA PRO A 99 3.16 1.73 6.08
C PRO A 99 2.46 2.81 6.93
N GLY A 100 2.87 4.07 6.89
CA GLY A 100 2.35 5.20 7.63
C GLY A 100 2.82 5.29 9.08
N ALA A 101 3.08 4.16 9.75
CA ALA A 101 3.57 4.07 11.12
C ALA A 101 4.32 2.75 11.37
N TYR A 102 5.17 2.71 12.40
CA TYR A 102 5.96 1.54 12.80
C TYR A 102 5.62 1.04 14.20
N THR A 103 4.84 1.80 14.94
CA THR A 103 4.42 1.45 16.29
C THR A 103 2.93 1.73 16.50
N GLN A 104 2.31 0.98 17.42
CA GLN A 104 0.93 1.25 17.84
C GLN A 104 0.78 2.66 18.44
N GLY A 105 1.80 3.15 19.15
CA GLY A 105 1.80 4.49 19.73
C GLY A 105 1.73 5.59 18.66
N GLU A 106 2.47 5.44 17.56
CA GLU A 106 2.43 6.34 16.41
C GLU A 106 1.04 6.37 15.77
N ILE A 107 0.44 5.20 15.52
CA ILE A 107 -0.93 5.10 14.97
C ILE A 107 -1.93 5.86 15.86
N LEU A 108 -1.88 5.61 17.17
CA LEU A 108 -2.76 6.30 18.13
C LEU A 108 -2.51 7.81 18.18
N HIS A 109 -1.26 8.25 18.02
CA HIS A 109 -0.93 9.68 18.00
C HIS A 109 -1.50 10.34 16.76
N ILE A 110 -1.29 9.75 15.57
CA ILE A 110 -1.87 10.27 14.31
C ILE A 110 -3.40 10.34 14.42
N ALA A 111 -4.05 9.26 14.90
CA ALA A 111 -5.51 9.21 15.03
C ALA A 111 -6.04 10.33 15.96
N ARG A 112 -5.41 10.53 17.11
CA ARG A 112 -5.77 11.62 18.03
C ARG A 112 -5.59 13.01 17.41
N THR A 113 -4.50 13.22 16.66
CA THR A 113 -4.24 14.47 15.98
C THR A 113 -5.27 14.74 14.88
N VAL A 114 -5.68 13.72 14.13
CA VAL A 114 -6.80 13.81 13.17
C VAL A 114 -8.08 14.24 13.88
N GLU A 115 -8.43 13.60 15.00
CA GLU A 115 -9.63 13.94 15.81
C GLU A 115 -9.57 15.39 16.35
N GLN A 116 -8.41 15.83 16.81
CA GLN A 116 -8.21 17.17 17.41
C GLN A 116 -8.21 18.28 16.37
N THR A 117 -7.60 18.06 15.22
CA THR A 117 -7.45 19.10 14.18
C THR A 117 -8.61 19.14 13.20
N GLY A 118 -9.42 18.08 13.12
CA GLY A 118 -10.45 17.91 12.11
C GLY A 118 -9.88 17.76 10.69
N LYS A 119 -8.55 17.59 10.55
CA LYS A 119 -7.90 17.34 9.26
C LYS A 119 -7.95 15.86 8.93
N GLN A 120 -7.81 15.53 7.65
CA GLN A 120 -7.86 14.16 7.20
C GLN A 120 -6.47 13.59 6.96
N TYR A 121 -6.30 12.33 7.29
CA TYR A 121 -5.14 11.51 6.98
C TYR A 121 -5.58 10.35 6.11
N MET A 122 -4.88 10.12 5.00
CA MET A 122 -5.08 8.97 4.11
C MET A 122 -3.76 8.21 3.94
N LEU A 123 -3.82 6.88 4.02
CA LEU A 123 -2.71 6.02 3.61
C LEU A 123 -2.72 5.84 2.09
N ALA A 124 -1.58 6.05 1.45
CA ALA A 124 -1.41 5.88 0.01
C ALA A 124 -1.18 4.39 -0.37
N GLU A 125 -2.09 3.52 0.06
CA GLU A 125 -2.04 2.09 -0.25
C GLU A 125 -2.54 1.85 -1.69
N ASN A 126 -1.62 1.87 -2.62
CA ASN A 126 -1.89 1.80 -4.04
C ASN A 126 -2.45 0.44 -4.50
N SER A 127 -2.09 -0.67 -3.83
CA SER A 127 -2.60 -2.00 -4.19
C SER A 127 -4.11 -2.14 -3.99
N SER A 128 -4.72 -1.31 -3.11
CA SER A 128 -6.17 -1.26 -2.95
C SER A 128 -6.92 -0.77 -4.21
N PHE A 129 -6.18 -0.22 -5.18
CA PHE A 129 -6.74 0.28 -6.44
C PHE A 129 -6.52 -0.70 -7.63
N LEU A 130 -6.04 -1.91 -7.40
CA LEU A 130 -5.95 -2.93 -8.43
C LEU A 130 -7.33 -3.23 -9.02
N ALA A 131 -7.43 -3.22 -10.35
CA ALA A 131 -8.71 -3.24 -11.06
C ALA A 131 -9.58 -4.45 -10.71
N PHE A 132 -8.97 -5.64 -10.57
CA PHE A 132 -9.68 -6.87 -10.28
C PHE A 132 -10.38 -6.88 -8.92
N LEU A 133 -9.91 -6.13 -7.93
CA LEU A 133 -10.50 -6.09 -6.59
C LEU A 133 -11.94 -5.56 -6.59
N ARG A 134 -12.28 -4.68 -7.54
CA ARG A 134 -13.65 -4.17 -7.70
C ARG A 134 -14.63 -5.28 -8.09
N TYR A 135 -14.19 -6.16 -9.01
CA TYR A 135 -14.97 -7.33 -9.41
C TYR A 135 -15.06 -8.32 -8.26
N TRP A 136 -13.96 -8.60 -7.55
CA TRP A 136 -13.97 -9.49 -6.40
C TRP A 136 -14.92 -9.00 -5.32
N ARG A 137 -14.92 -7.69 -5.02
CA ARG A 137 -15.88 -7.11 -4.06
C ARG A 137 -17.32 -7.32 -4.51
N ARG A 138 -17.62 -7.04 -5.78
CA ARG A 138 -18.94 -7.27 -6.35
C ARG A 138 -19.35 -8.73 -6.25
N TRP A 139 -18.50 -9.66 -6.67
CA TRP A 139 -18.78 -11.09 -6.61
C TRP A 139 -18.99 -11.60 -5.18
N VAL A 140 -18.24 -11.07 -4.21
CA VAL A 140 -18.46 -11.37 -2.79
C VAL A 140 -19.82 -10.87 -2.31
N ILE A 141 -20.22 -9.65 -2.69
CA ILE A 141 -21.56 -9.08 -2.36
C ILE A 141 -22.68 -9.91 -2.98
N GLU A 142 -22.51 -10.34 -4.23
CA GLU A 142 -23.47 -11.17 -4.97
C GLU A 142 -23.51 -12.62 -4.45
N GLY A 143 -22.61 -12.98 -3.54
CA GLY A 143 -22.54 -14.31 -2.95
C GLY A 143 -22.06 -15.41 -3.91
N ARG A 144 -21.32 -15.05 -4.97
CA ARG A 144 -20.86 -16.02 -6.00
C ARG A 144 -19.97 -17.12 -5.46
N PHE A 145 -19.29 -16.87 -4.35
CA PHE A 145 -18.41 -17.82 -3.68
C PHE A 145 -19.04 -18.43 -2.42
N GLY A 146 -20.34 -18.19 -2.17
CA GLY A 146 -20.95 -18.51 -0.89
C GLY A 146 -20.32 -17.73 0.25
N ALA A 147 -20.08 -18.38 1.40
CA ALA A 147 -19.36 -17.77 2.51
C ALA A 147 -17.84 -17.88 2.28
N VAL A 148 -17.16 -16.76 2.04
CA VAL A 148 -15.69 -16.73 1.96
C VAL A 148 -15.14 -16.97 3.37
N SER A 149 -14.45 -18.09 3.56
CA SER A 149 -13.89 -18.52 4.85
C SER A 149 -12.41 -18.23 5.02
N MET A 150 -11.65 -18.23 3.91
CA MET A 150 -10.21 -18.02 3.91
C MET A 150 -9.78 -17.12 2.77
N ALA A 151 -8.63 -16.46 2.94
CA ALA A 151 -7.97 -15.67 1.91
C ALA A 151 -6.45 -15.76 2.06
N ASP A 152 -5.74 -15.58 0.94
CA ASP A 152 -4.28 -15.51 0.90
C ASP A 152 -3.82 -14.23 0.21
N GLY A 153 -2.71 -13.66 0.71
CA GLY A 153 -1.97 -12.59 0.07
C GLY A 153 -0.46 -12.86 0.11
N GLU A 154 0.26 -12.49 -0.95
CA GLU A 154 1.70 -12.71 -1.03
C GLU A 154 2.40 -11.49 -1.63
N TYR A 155 3.26 -10.84 -0.82
CA TYR A 155 4.19 -9.78 -1.24
C TYR A 155 5.58 -10.38 -1.46
N LEU A 156 5.94 -10.63 -2.70
CA LEU A 156 7.15 -11.36 -3.05
C LEU A 156 8.11 -10.46 -3.80
N HIS A 157 9.14 -9.96 -3.11
CA HIS A 157 10.13 -9.06 -3.68
C HIS A 157 11.56 -9.44 -3.33
N TYR A 158 12.48 -9.00 -4.18
CA TYR A 158 13.92 -9.04 -3.92
C TYR A 158 14.46 -7.63 -3.83
N LEU A 159 14.66 -7.13 -2.61
CA LEU A 159 15.10 -5.77 -2.28
C LEU A 159 16.43 -5.81 -1.50
N PRO A 160 17.53 -6.24 -2.11
CA PRO A 160 18.80 -6.48 -1.42
C PRO A 160 19.55 -5.19 -1.07
N THR A 161 19.17 -4.05 -1.65
CA THR A 161 19.82 -2.76 -1.39
C THR A 161 19.35 -2.20 -0.05
N THR A 162 20.24 -2.16 0.93
CA THR A 162 19.93 -1.72 2.30
C THR A 162 20.74 -0.53 2.76
N LEU A 163 21.67 -0.04 1.93
CA LEU A 163 22.58 1.06 2.21
C LEU A 163 22.39 2.19 1.19
N VAL A 164 22.68 3.42 1.59
CA VAL A 164 22.57 4.62 0.75
C VAL A 164 23.71 5.61 1.05
N ASN A 165 24.26 6.22 0.01
CA ASN A 165 25.23 7.30 0.12
C ASN A 165 24.55 8.69 0.20
N ALA A 166 25.34 9.74 0.34
CA ALA A 166 24.87 11.12 0.42
C ALA A 166 24.16 11.60 -0.87
N ALA A 167 24.51 11.05 -2.03
CA ALA A 167 23.87 11.36 -3.32
C ALA A 167 22.55 10.59 -3.53
N GLY A 168 22.21 9.70 -2.59
CA GLY A 168 20.99 8.90 -2.68
C GLY A 168 21.13 7.62 -3.48
N GLU A 169 22.32 7.21 -3.89
CA GLU A 169 22.57 5.94 -4.56
C GLU A 169 22.50 4.79 -3.56
N GLN A 170 21.91 3.67 -3.99
CA GLN A 170 21.66 2.51 -3.13
C GLN A 170 22.65 1.38 -3.42
N PHE A 171 23.06 0.71 -2.36
CA PHE A 171 24.02 -0.38 -2.42
C PHE A 171 23.54 -1.58 -1.60
N THR A 172 23.92 -2.77 -2.05
CA THR A 172 23.89 -3.96 -1.20
C THR A 172 25.08 -3.94 -0.24
N PRO A 173 25.01 -4.63 0.90
CA PRO A 173 26.19 -4.82 1.76
C PRO A 173 27.38 -5.45 1.05
N ALA A 174 27.15 -6.33 0.07
CA ALA A 174 28.20 -6.95 -0.74
C ALA A 174 28.91 -5.91 -1.62
N GLN A 175 28.13 -5.13 -2.40
CA GLN A 175 28.69 -4.05 -3.23
C GLN A 175 29.50 -3.03 -2.42
N ALA A 176 28.97 -2.66 -1.24
CA ALA A 176 29.68 -1.73 -0.35
C ALA A 176 31.04 -2.24 0.08
N ARG A 177 31.16 -3.54 0.38
CA ARG A 177 32.44 -4.19 0.72
C ARG A 177 33.37 -4.32 -0.49
N GLU A 178 32.88 -4.85 -1.61
CA GLU A 178 33.65 -5.09 -2.83
C GLU A 178 34.24 -3.80 -3.42
N GLN A 179 33.44 -2.71 -3.39
CA GLN A 179 33.84 -1.41 -3.94
C GLN A 179 34.48 -0.48 -2.91
N ASN A 180 34.67 -0.93 -1.67
CA ASN A 180 35.25 -0.15 -0.59
C ASN A 180 34.55 1.21 -0.35
N ILE A 181 33.21 1.25 -0.47
CA ILE A 181 32.42 2.47 -0.33
C ILE A 181 32.26 2.79 1.16
N SER A 182 32.77 3.95 1.56
CA SER A 182 32.64 4.48 2.92
C SER A 182 31.45 5.46 3.02
N ASN A 183 31.12 5.85 4.26
CA ASN A 183 30.09 6.86 4.55
C ASN A 183 28.67 6.49 4.05
N LEU A 184 28.36 5.19 4.02
CA LEU A 184 27.01 4.70 3.75
C LEU A 184 26.16 4.75 5.02
N ARG A 185 24.89 5.05 4.83
CA ARG A 185 23.85 5.01 5.88
C ARG A 185 22.85 3.90 5.58
N PRO A 186 22.27 3.27 6.62
CA PRO A 186 21.17 2.34 6.42
C PRO A 186 19.98 3.01 5.73
N LEU A 187 19.37 2.33 4.78
CA LEU A 187 18.04 2.67 4.30
C LEU A 187 17.01 2.32 5.37
N TRP A 188 15.86 3.00 5.35
CA TRP A 188 14.76 2.76 6.28
C TRP A 188 14.30 1.29 6.31
N ARG A 189 14.45 0.56 5.20
CA ARG A 189 14.10 -0.87 5.08
C ARG A 189 15.21 -1.82 5.50
N SER A 190 16.37 -1.34 5.95
CA SER A 190 17.50 -2.20 6.31
C SER A 190 17.22 -3.11 7.50
N ASP A 191 16.37 -2.64 8.39
CA ASP A 191 15.96 -3.29 9.64
C ASP A 191 14.43 -3.46 9.74
N GLN A 192 13.70 -3.22 8.64
CA GLN A 192 12.26 -3.39 8.64
C GLN A 192 11.89 -4.88 8.53
N PRO A 193 11.12 -5.41 9.49
CA PRO A 193 10.58 -6.75 9.40
C PRO A 193 9.72 -6.90 8.13
N PRO A 194 9.90 -7.97 7.34
CA PRO A 194 9.17 -8.14 6.09
C PRO A 194 7.67 -7.99 6.25
N ILE A 195 7.10 -8.60 7.29
CA ILE A 195 5.64 -8.61 7.52
C ILE A 195 5.03 -7.21 7.71
N GLN A 196 5.80 -6.19 8.05
CA GLN A 196 5.30 -4.82 8.12
C GLN A 196 5.01 -4.19 6.74
N TYR A 197 5.38 -4.89 5.65
CA TYR A 197 5.01 -4.53 4.28
C TYR A 197 3.67 -5.11 3.81
N LEU A 198 2.98 -5.86 4.66
CA LEU A 198 1.74 -6.56 4.37
C LEU A 198 0.55 -5.67 3.97
N THR A 199 0.67 -4.34 4.12
CA THR A 199 -0.42 -3.41 3.80
C THR A 199 -0.87 -3.59 2.34
N HIS A 200 0.07 -3.88 1.44
CA HIS A 200 -0.20 -4.10 0.02
C HIS A 200 -1.08 -5.32 -0.27
N ASP A 201 -1.10 -6.31 0.63
CA ASP A 201 -1.86 -7.55 0.42
C ASP A 201 -3.03 -7.66 1.40
N LEU A 202 -2.80 -7.35 2.67
CA LEU A 202 -3.85 -7.41 3.70
C LEU A 202 -4.92 -6.33 3.48
N GLY A 203 -4.51 -5.09 3.18
CA GLY A 203 -5.43 -3.97 2.95
C GLY A 203 -6.48 -4.29 1.88
N PRO A 204 -6.06 -4.63 0.65
CA PRO A 204 -6.97 -5.04 -0.42
C PRO A 204 -7.93 -6.17 -0.03
N LEU A 205 -7.42 -7.21 0.65
CA LEU A 205 -8.27 -8.32 1.09
C LEU A 205 -9.31 -7.88 2.13
N LEU A 206 -8.93 -7.00 3.08
CA LEU A 206 -9.87 -6.47 4.06
C LEU A 206 -10.96 -5.61 3.42
N GLU A 207 -10.63 -4.87 2.34
CA GLU A 207 -11.63 -4.10 1.59
C GLU A 207 -12.62 -5.00 0.84
N VAL A 208 -12.10 -6.02 0.15
CA VAL A 208 -12.95 -6.99 -0.56
C VAL A 208 -13.87 -7.72 0.40
N LEU A 209 -13.36 -8.14 1.55
CA LEU A 209 -14.09 -8.93 2.55
C LEU A 209 -14.95 -8.07 3.49
N ASP A 210 -14.76 -6.76 3.49
CA ASP A 210 -15.36 -5.84 4.46
C ASP A 210 -15.17 -6.32 5.90
N ASP A 211 -13.91 -6.51 6.31
CA ASP A 211 -13.57 -7.13 7.58
C ASP A 211 -12.39 -6.42 8.26
N ARG A 212 -12.02 -6.83 9.46
CA ARG A 212 -10.82 -6.38 10.17
C ARG A 212 -10.17 -7.52 10.93
N VAL A 213 -8.87 -7.41 11.16
CA VAL A 213 -8.12 -8.40 11.95
C VAL A 213 -8.41 -8.23 13.45
N VAL A 214 -8.55 -9.35 14.18
CA VAL A 214 -8.70 -9.38 15.64
C VAL A 214 -7.57 -10.14 16.36
N SER A 215 -6.87 -11.03 15.66
CA SER A 215 -5.67 -11.69 16.22
C SER A 215 -4.73 -12.15 15.13
N VAL A 216 -3.46 -12.31 15.49
CA VAL A 216 -2.39 -12.74 14.58
C VAL A 216 -1.44 -13.72 15.23
N ASN A 217 -0.98 -14.71 14.45
CA ASN A 217 0.19 -15.53 14.68
C ASN A 217 1.17 -15.31 13.53
N CYS A 218 2.46 -15.16 13.81
CA CYS A 218 3.48 -14.96 12.80
C CYS A 218 4.75 -15.70 13.15
N VAL A 219 5.41 -16.26 12.14
CA VAL A 219 6.73 -16.86 12.24
C VAL A 219 7.65 -16.25 11.20
N GLU A 220 8.92 -16.15 11.56
CA GLU A 220 9.94 -15.63 10.66
C GLU A 220 10.87 -16.73 10.15
N GLY A 221 11.34 -16.56 8.92
CA GLY A 221 12.40 -17.36 8.33
C GLY A 221 13.78 -16.91 8.80
N PRO A 222 14.83 -17.60 8.32
CA PRO A 222 16.21 -17.18 8.59
C PRO A 222 16.53 -15.82 7.90
N TRP A 223 17.72 -15.32 8.16
CA TRP A 223 18.27 -14.09 7.57
C TRP A 223 19.50 -14.36 6.69
N TRP A 224 19.44 -15.45 5.93
CA TRP A 224 20.57 -15.91 5.11
C TRP A 224 20.92 -14.96 3.95
N ASN A 225 19.90 -14.37 3.31
CA ASN A 225 20.09 -13.44 2.20
C ASN A 225 20.24 -11.99 2.66
N SER A 226 19.61 -11.60 3.76
CA SER A 226 19.71 -10.23 4.28
C SER A 226 21.09 -9.90 4.83
N GLN A 227 21.81 -10.92 5.29
CA GLN A 227 23.11 -10.80 5.95
C GLN A 227 23.10 -9.87 7.18
N THR A 228 21.93 -9.69 7.78
CA THR A 228 21.72 -8.92 9.00
C THR A 228 20.66 -9.61 9.87
N PRO A 229 20.94 -9.83 11.16
CA PRO A 229 19.97 -10.44 12.08
C PRO A 229 18.75 -9.54 12.40
N LEU A 230 18.78 -8.30 11.94
CA LEU A 230 17.69 -7.35 12.16
C LEU A 230 16.54 -7.53 11.15
N ARG A 231 16.73 -8.34 10.10
CA ARG A 231 15.77 -8.51 9.02
C ARG A 231 15.77 -9.95 8.52
N ALA A 232 14.69 -10.68 8.80
CA ALA A 232 14.45 -12.00 8.22
C ALA A 232 14.32 -11.92 6.68
N ASP A 233 14.56 -13.03 5.98
CA ASP A 233 14.38 -13.10 4.52
C ASP A 233 12.90 -13.04 4.14
N GLY A 234 12.02 -13.57 5.00
CA GLY A 234 10.57 -13.53 4.86
C GLY A 234 9.86 -13.93 6.15
N GLN A 235 8.58 -13.58 6.24
CA GLN A 235 7.71 -13.91 7.36
C GLN A 235 6.34 -14.38 6.85
N TYR A 236 5.78 -15.39 7.53
CA TYR A 236 4.42 -15.88 7.34
C TYR A 236 3.54 -15.49 8.52
N ALA A 237 2.39 -14.89 8.23
CA ALA A 237 1.39 -14.57 9.24
C ALA A 237 0.03 -15.19 8.94
N LEU A 238 -0.67 -15.60 10.00
CA LEU A 238 -2.06 -16.05 9.99
C LEU A 238 -2.89 -15.06 10.81
N PHE A 239 -3.91 -14.51 10.20
CA PHE A 239 -4.80 -13.53 10.79
C PHE A 239 -6.19 -14.12 10.94
N LYS A 240 -6.79 -13.96 12.15
CA LYS A 240 -8.22 -14.18 12.35
C LYS A 240 -8.96 -12.86 12.30
N THR A 241 -10.06 -12.82 11.57
CA THR A 241 -10.85 -11.60 11.39
C THR A 241 -12.04 -11.54 12.34
N ALA A 242 -12.65 -10.36 12.46
CA ALA A 242 -13.83 -10.14 13.28
C ALA A 242 -15.06 -10.94 12.81
N LYS A 243 -15.17 -11.21 11.51
CA LYS A 243 -16.23 -12.07 10.93
C LYS A 243 -15.85 -13.55 10.95
N GLY A 244 -14.74 -13.92 11.61
CA GLY A 244 -14.32 -15.31 11.81
C GLY A 244 -13.51 -15.94 10.67
N ARG A 245 -13.13 -15.17 9.64
CA ARG A 245 -12.31 -15.64 8.51
C ARG A 245 -10.86 -15.79 8.89
N LEU A 246 -10.13 -16.60 8.13
CA LEU A 246 -8.68 -16.71 8.21
C LEU A 246 -8.03 -16.06 6.99
N ILE A 247 -7.01 -15.23 7.22
CA ILE A 247 -6.20 -14.65 6.15
C ILE A 247 -4.75 -15.06 6.37
N ARG A 248 -4.09 -15.60 5.34
CA ARG A 248 -2.67 -15.91 5.35
C ARG A 248 -1.93 -14.88 4.51
N ILE A 249 -0.87 -14.30 5.07
CA ILE A 249 0.01 -13.37 4.33
C ILE A 249 1.44 -13.88 4.38
N LEU A 250 2.10 -13.91 3.23
CA LEU A 250 3.53 -14.08 3.08
C LEU A 250 4.15 -12.77 2.60
N VAL A 251 5.15 -12.29 3.33
CA VAL A 251 6.00 -11.19 2.83
C VAL A 251 7.45 -11.68 2.77
N THR A 252 8.07 -11.56 1.61
CA THR A 252 9.52 -11.75 1.45
C THR A 252 10.12 -10.53 0.75
N LEU A 253 11.24 -10.03 1.30
CA LEU A 253 11.97 -8.89 0.76
C LEU A 253 13.38 -9.27 0.27
N ASN A 254 13.83 -10.48 0.56
CA ASN A 254 15.20 -10.93 0.30
C ASN A 254 15.28 -12.26 -0.47
N THR A 255 14.19 -12.83 -0.89
CA THR A 255 14.18 -14.04 -1.71
C THR A 255 14.44 -13.68 -3.16
N ARG A 256 15.52 -14.20 -3.77
CA ARG A 256 15.91 -13.89 -5.15
C ARG A 256 14.92 -14.51 -6.14
N ARG A 257 14.00 -13.69 -6.61
CA ARG A 257 12.96 -14.04 -7.58
C ARG A 257 12.43 -12.77 -8.26
N PRO A 258 11.71 -12.87 -9.40
CA PRO A 258 10.91 -11.77 -9.92
C PRO A 258 9.87 -11.31 -8.89
N GLY A 259 9.62 -10.00 -8.81
CA GLY A 259 8.58 -9.44 -7.96
C GLY A 259 7.19 -9.97 -8.34
N ALA A 260 6.34 -10.24 -7.35
CA ALA A 260 4.97 -10.65 -7.58
C ALA A 260 4.09 -10.30 -6.38
N HIS A 261 2.81 -10.05 -6.69
CA HIS A 261 1.70 -10.05 -5.74
C HIS A 261 0.74 -11.14 -6.15
N ASN A 262 0.25 -11.91 -5.21
CA ASN A 262 -0.71 -12.96 -5.46
C ASN A 262 -1.84 -12.85 -4.43
N TYR A 263 -3.07 -13.06 -4.89
CA TYR A 263 -4.25 -12.99 -4.02
C TYR A 263 -5.18 -14.16 -4.32
N ARG A 264 -5.83 -14.69 -3.28
CA ARG A 264 -6.80 -15.79 -3.39
C ARG A 264 -7.92 -15.62 -2.38
N LEU A 265 -9.14 -15.98 -2.79
CA LEU A 265 -10.30 -16.13 -1.91
C LEU A 265 -10.83 -17.56 -2.02
N PHE A 266 -11.17 -18.14 -0.88
CA PHE A 266 -11.72 -19.49 -0.77
C PHE A 266 -13.08 -19.40 -0.08
N GLY A 267 -14.13 -19.73 -0.83
CA GLY A 267 -15.50 -19.74 -0.34
C GLY A 267 -16.10 -21.14 -0.32
N THR A 268 -17.28 -21.26 0.26
CA THR A 268 -17.99 -22.55 0.40
C THR A 268 -18.60 -23.04 -0.91
N GLU A 269 -18.78 -22.15 -1.89
CA GLU A 269 -19.41 -22.43 -3.17
C GLU A 269 -18.55 -21.99 -4.36
N GLY A 270 -17.35 -21.47 -4.11
CA GLY A 270 -16.44 -21.04 -5.16
C GLY A 270 -15.17 -20.40 -4.65
N SER A 271 -14.27 -20.10 -5.57
CA SER A 271 -12.96 -19.48 -5.27
C SER A 271 -12.51 -18.58 -6.40
N VAL A 272 -11.61 -17.66 -6.10
CA VAL A 272 -10.97 -16.81 -7.10
C VAL A 272 -9.51 -16.57 -6.75
N GLU A 273 -8.68 -16.53 -7.78
CA GLU A 273 -7.24 -16.30 -7.68
C GLU A 273 -6.78 -15.26 -8.69
N TRP A 274 -5.78 -14.49 -8.30
CA TRP A 274 -5.07 -13.58 -9.18
C TRP A 274 -3.56 -13.62 -8.89
N TYR A 275 -2.80 -13.74 -9.95
CA TYR A 275 -1.34 -13.76 -9.92
C TYR A 275 -0.80 -12.65 -10.82
N SER A 276 0.02 -11.78 -10.28
CA SER A 276 0.50 -10.58 -10.99
C SER A 276 1.24 -10.86 -12.29
N HIS A 277 1.85 -12.07 -12.44
CA HIS A 277 2.56 -12.47 -13.65
C HIS A 277 1.64 -13.00 -14.76
N GLU A 278 0.37 -13.31 -14.45
CA GLU A 278 -0.61 -13.80 -15.42
C GLU A 278 -1.49 -12.67 -15.97
N GLY A 279 -1.78 -11.66 -15.15
CA GLY A 279 -2.58 -10.50 -15.56
C GLY A 279 -4.09 -10.76 -15.71
N PHE A 280 -4.58 -11.96 -15.33
CA PHE A 280 -5.99 -12.34 -15.34
C PHE A 280 -6.39 -13.01 -14.02
N CYS A 281 -7.70 -13.14 -13.78
CA CYS A 281 -8.23 -13.92 -12.66
C CYS A 281 -8.62 -15.33 -13.10
N ARG A 282 -8.43 -16.31 -12.20
CA ARG A 282 -9.04 -17.63 -12.29
C ARG A 282 -10.21 -17.67 -11.34
N ARG A 283 -11.40 -17.99 -11.85
CA ARG A 283 -12.64 -18.02 -11.07
C ARG A 283 -13.31 -19.38 -11.16
N LEU A 284 -13.77 -19.88 -10.04
CA LEU A 284 -14.77 -20.94 -9.94
C LEU A 284 -15.89 -20.37 -9.06
N ASP A 285 -17.04 -20.11 -9.62
CA ASP A 285 -18.20 -19.63 -8.86
C ASP A 285 -19.25 -20.73 -8.69
N ARG A 286 -20.27 -20.47 -7.88
CA ARG A 286 -21.31 -21.44 -7.49
C ARG A 286 -22.12 -21.99 -8.67
N ASP A 287 -22.17 -21.29 -9.78
CA ASP A 287 -22.94 -21.67 -10.95
C ASP A 287 -22.15 -22.55 -11.93
N ARG A 288 -20.86 -22.82 -11.61
CA ARG A 288 -19.94 -23.62 -12.41
C ARG A 288 -19.65 -24.96 -11.75
N ASP A 289 -19.75 -26.06 -12.53
CA ASP A 289 -19.34 -27.38 -12.05
C ASP A 289 -17.81 -27.41 -11.82
N GLU A 290 -17.37 -27.90 -10.67
CA GLU A 290 -15.95 -27.99 -10.33
C GLU A 290 -15.14 -28.83 -11.33
N ARG A 291 -15.80 -29.80 -12.01
CA ARG A 291 -15.21 -30.62 -13.04
C ARG A 291 -14.88 -29.89 -14.33
N ASP A 292 -15.51 -28.73 -14.55
CA ASP A 292 -15.21 -27.82 -15.67
C ASP A 292 -13.95 -26.99 -15.41
N GLY A 293 -13.38 -27.08 -14.19
CA GLY A 293 -12.19 -26.36 -13.76
C GLY A 293 -12.37 -24.85 -13.70
N TRP A 294 -11.27 -24.14 -13.71
CA TRP A 294 -11.24 -22.69 -13.61
C TRP A 294 -11.76 -22.00 -14.86
N GLU A 295 -12.44 -20.89 -14.66
CA GLU A 295 -12.71 -19.91 -15.69
C GLU A 295 -11.63 -18.82 -15.66
N GLN A 296 -11.03 -18.50 -16.80
CA GLN A 296 -10.13 -17.37 -16.94
C GLN A 296 -10.93 -16.10 -17.22
N ILE A 297 -10.75 -15.08 -16.38
CA ILE A 297 -11.40 -13.79 -16.53
C ILE A 297 -10.35 -12.75 -16.85
N ASP A 298 -10.37 -12.19 -18.04
CA ASP A 298 -9.53 -11.09 -18.45
C ASP A 298 -10.15 -9.78 -17.93
N ILE A 299 -9.71 -9.36 -16.78
CA ILE A 299 -10.08 -8.06 -16.21
C ILE A 299 -9.03 -7.07 -16.71
N GLY A 300 -9.31 -6.41 -17.81
CA GLY A 300 -8.41 -5.41 -18.40
C GLY A 300 -7.91 -4.43 -17.34
N SER A 301 -6.75 -3.82 -17.55
CA SER A 301 -6.15 -2.78 -16.69
C SER A 301 -7.03 -1.52 -16.54
N ALA A 302 -8.21 -1.52 -17.12
CA ALA A 302 -8.89 -0.34 -17.56
C ALA A 302 -9.74 0.36 -16.51
N ARG A 303 -9.18 1.39 -15.96
CA ARG A 303 -9.89 2.65 -15.73
C ARG A 303 -9.46 3.61 -16.84
N THR A 304 -10.27 3.71 -17.90
CA THR A 304 -9.95 4.45 -19.12
C THR A 304 -10.09 5.96 -19.03
N ASP A 305 -10.51 6.48 -17.90
CA ASP A 305 -10.80 7.91 -17.68
C ASP A 305 -9.61 8.74 -17.18
N VAL A 306 -8.47 8.09 -16.88
CA VAL A 306 -7.25 8.75 -16.40
C VAL A 306 -6.02 8.11 -17.05
N ALA A 307 -4.99 8.91 -17.35
CA ALA A 307 -3.72 8.44 -17.89
C ALA A 307 -2.97 7.56 -16.88
N GLU A 308 -3.38 6.29 -16.77
CA GLU A 308 -2.77 5.29 -15.88
C GLU A 308 -1.37 4.87 -16.37
N ALA A 309 -1.12 4.97 -17.68
CA ALA A 309 0.03 4.35 -18.34
C ALA A 309 1.40 4.80 -17.79
N ASP A 310 1.51 6.02 -17.27
CA ASP A 310 2.75 6.58 -16.71
C ASP A 310 2.79 6.60 -15.17
N SER A 311 1.76 6.10 -14.52
CA SER A 311 1.74 5.99 -13.06
C SER A 311 2.35 4.67 -12.62
N GLY A 312 3.13 4.66 -11.55
CA GLY A 312 3.82 3.47 -11.04
C GLY A 312 2.85 2.33 -10.68
N HIS A 313 3.42 1.11 -10.45
CA HIS A 313 2.69 -0.07 -9.98
C HIS A 313 1.49 -0.47 -10.85
N GLY A 314 1.70 -0.48 -12.18
CA GLY A 314 0.66 -0.88 -13.12
C GLY A 314 -0.54 0.07 -13.21
N GLY A 315 -0.30 1.36 -12.96
CA GLY A 315 -1.33 2.40 -13.08
C GLY A 315 -2.05 2.75 -11.78
N THR A 316 -1.75 2.08 -10.66
CA THR A 316 -2.51 2.27 -9.42
C THR A 316 -2.08 3.49 -8.59
N ASP A 317 -0.86 3.97 -8.76
CA ASP A 317 -0.31 5.06 -7.93
C ASP A 317 -1.09 6.37 -8.05
N ILE A 318 -1.53 6.74 -9.24
CA ILE A 318 -2.25 8.01 -9.48
C ILE A 318 -3.60 8.05 -8.75
N TRP A 319 -4.24 6.88 -8.56
CA TRP A 319 -5.54 6.80 -7.90
C TRP A 319 -5.50 7.22 -6.44
N THR A 320 -4.34 7.10 -5.78
CA THR A 320 -4.18 7.62 -4.41
C THR A 320 -4.32 9.14 -4.38
N ALA A 321 -3.72 9.86 -5.32
CA ALA A 321 -3.82 11.31 -5.42
C ALA A 321 -5.24 11.76 -5.86
N ILE A 322 -5.82 11.09 -6.87
CA ILE A 322 -7.16 11.42 -7.39
C ILE A 322 -8.22 11.25 -6.32
N THR A 323 -8.27 10.08 -5.66
CA THR A 323 -9.31 9.82 -4.66
C THR A 323 -9.15 10.69 -3.42
N PHE A 324 -7.91 10.98 -3.02
CA PHE A 324 -7.62 11.90 -1.94
C PHE A 324 -8.13 13.31 -2.24
N THR A 325 -7.75 13.89 -3.37
CA THR A 325 -8.13 15.25 -3.74
C THR A 325 -9.63 15.40 -3.96
N ARG A 326 -10.26 14.44 -4.63
CA ARG A 326 -11.71 14.44 -4.86
C ARG A 326 -12.49 14.33 -3.56
N ALA A 327 -12.04 13.48 -2.62
CA ALA A 327 -12.68 13.39 -1.31
C ALA A 327 -12.61 14.70 -0.53
N LEU A 328 -11.45 15.37 -0.52
CA LEU A 328 -11.28 16.67 0.14
C LEU A 328 -12.17 17.75 -0.47
N LEU A 329 -12.21 17.89 -1.78
CA LEU A 329 -13.07 18.87 -2.47
C LEU A 329 -14.56 18.62 -2.28
N ALA A 330 -14.95 17.36 -2.16
CA ALA A 330 -16.32 16.97 -1.89
C ALA A 330 -16.70 17.09 -0.40
N GLY A 331 -15.77 17.46 0.48
CA GLY A 331 -16.00 17.46 1.92
C GLY A 331 -16.29 16.08 2.50
N LYS A 332 -15.91 15.01 1.77
CA LYS A 332 -16.11 13.62 2.17
C LYS A 332 -14.88 13.08 2.91
N ARG A 333 -15.08 12.04 3.70
CA ARG A 333 -13.97 11.30 4.30
C ARG A 333 -13.15 10.60 3.22
N VAL A 334 -11.82 10.63 3.37
CA VAL A 334 -10.91 9.95 2.45
C VAL A 334 -11.05 8.42 2.55
N PRO A 335 -10.86 7.68 1.43
CA PRO A 335 -11.18 6.25 1.38
C PRO A 335 -10.35 5.37 2.34
N ILE A 336 -9.05 5.63 2.47
CA ILE A 336 -8.17 4.89 3.38
C ILE A 336 -7.75 5.83 4.52
N ASP A 337 -8.73 6.20 5.34
CA ASP A 337 -8.54 7.10 6.46
C ASP A 337 -7.61 6.54 7.55
N VAL A 338 -7.36 7.30 8.62
CA VAL A 338 -6.47 6.89 9.71
C VAL A 338 -6.89 5.58 10.38
N TYR A 339 -8.17 5.26 10.40
CA TYR A 339 -8.66 4.03 11.02
C TYR A 339 -8.51 2.81 10.10
N ARG A 340 -8.69 3.00 8.77
CA ARG A 340 -8.34 1.98 7.80
C ARG A 340 -6.82 1.78 7.70
N MET A 341 -6.05 2.86 7.77
CA MET A 341 -4.59 2.75 7.91
C MET A 341 -4.23 1.86 9.11
N ALA A 342 -4.90 2.05 10.24
CA ALA A 342 -4.69 1.20 11.42
C ALA A 342 -5.09 -0.26 11.17
N ASP A 343 -6.21 -0.51 10.49
CA ASP A 343 -6.63 -1.87 10.12
C ASP A 343 -5.60 -2.57 9.20
N TYR A 344 -4.87 -1.81 8.38
CA TYR A 344 -3.86 -2.35 7.46
C TYR A 344 -2.49 -2.50 8.12
N THR A 345 -2.07 -1.51 8.93
CA THR A 345 -0.69 -1.40 9.43
C THR A 345 -0.50 -2.09 10.79
N LEU A 346 -1.45 -1.93 11.73
CA LEU A 346 -1.32 -2.49 13.08
C LEU A 346 -1.18 -4.01 13.09
N PRO A 347 -1.92 -4.78 12.26
CA PRO A 347 -1.71 -6.23 12.17
C PRO A 347 -0.27 -6.62 11.83
N GLY A 348 0.42 -5.88 10.94
CA GLY A 348 1.82 -6.13 10.58
C GLY A 348 2.79 -5.84 11.72
N ILE A 349 2.56 -4.76 12.47
CA ILE A 349 3.35 -4.43 13.66
C ILE A 349 3.23 -5.54 14.72
N LEU A 350 1.99 -6.01 14.97
CA LEU A 350 1.73 -7.06 15.94
C LEU A 350 2.12 -8.45 15.44
N ALA A 351 2.09 -8.69 14.12
CA ALA A 351 2.64 -9.90 13.52
C ALA A 351 4.14 -10.04 13.79
N ASN A 352 4.90 -8.95 13.58
CA ASN A 352 6.33 -8.98 13.93
C ASN A 352 6.55 -9.29 15.41
N ARG A 353 5.76 -8.67 16.31
CA ARG A 353 5.83 -8.97 17.74
C ARG A 353 5.48 -10.44 18.05
N SER A 354 4.54 -11.04 17.31
CA SER A 354 4.24 -12.47 17.41
C SER A 354 5.46 -13.32 17.03
N ALA A 355 6.15 -12.99 15.92
CA ALA A 355 7.36 -13.69 15.50
C ALA A 355 8.47 -13.61 16.56
N GLU A 356 8.71 -12.42 17.14
CA GLU A 356 9.65 -12.21 18.25
C GLU A 356 9.30 -13.06 19.50
N GLN A 357 8.04 -13.46 19.66
CA GLN A 357 7.53 -14.31 20.73
C GLN A 357 7.33 -15.78 20.30
N GLY A 358 8.03 -16.22 19.25
CA GLY A 358 7.98 -17.60 18.78
C GLY A 358 6.66 -18.03 18.16
N GLY A 359 5.90 -17.10 17.60
CA GLY A 359 4.62 -17.37 16.92
C GLY A 359 3.40 -17.29 17.87
N ALA A 360 3.55 -16.72 19.05
CA ALA A 360 2.46 -16.56 19.98
C ALA A 360 1.29 -15.75 19.39
N ALA A 361 0.06 -16.15 19.71
CA ALA A 361 -1.12 -15.40 19.29
C ALA A 361 -1.18 -14.03 19.97
N ILE A 362 -1.31 -12.97 19.19
CA ILE A 362 -1.44 -11.60 19.69
C ILE A 362 -2.79 -11.02 19.26
N HIS A 363 -3.48 -10.42 20.23
CA HIS A 363 -4.71 -9.69 19.96
C HIS A 363 -4.44 -8.37 19.22
N VAL A 364 -5.21 -8.09 18.19
CA VAL A 364 -5.18 -6.83 17.44
C VAL A 364 -6.36 -5.96 17.88
N PRO A 365 -6.10 -4.88 18.64
CA PRO A 365 -7.16 -4.04 19.17
C PRO A 365 -7.80 -3.20 18.06
N ASP A 366 -9.09 -2.92 18.20
CA ASP A 366 -9.74 -1.84 17.45
C ASP A 366 -9.37 -0.50 18.12
N ILE A 367 -8.80 0.40 17.35
CA ILE A 367 -8.41 1.73 17.88
C ILE A 367 -9.56 2.75 17.89
N ARG A 368 -10.70 2.41 17.29
CA ARG A 368 -11.89 3.28 17.27
C ARG A 368 -12.48 3.38 18.67
N ARG A 369 -12.77 4.60 19.10
CA ARG A 369 -13.30 4.85 20.46
C ARG A 369 -14.81 4.89 20.53
N GLN A 370 -15.49 5.14 19.40
CA GLN A 370 -16.93 5.24 19.30
C GLN A 370 -17.44 4.45 18.10
N PRO A 371 -18.72 4.07 18.06
CA PRO A 371 -19.36 3.60 16.85
C PRO A 371 -19.10 4.63 15.75
N PHE A 372 -18.46 4.18 14.72
CA PHE A 372 -17.89 5.03 13.70
C PHE A 372 -18.48 4.57 12.37
N GLU A 373 -19.07 5.48 11.64
CA GLU A 373 -19.48 5.18 10.29
C GLU A 373 -18.26 4.85 9.47
N ARG A 374 -18.20 3.62 9.03
CA ARG A 374 -17.13 3.14 8.17
C ARG A 374 -17.23 3.88 6.83
N THR A 375 -16.15 4.53 6.43
CA THR A 375 -16.10 5.09 5.08
C THR A 375 -16.14 3.92 4.11
N GLU A 376 -17.16 3.89 3.27
CA GLU A 376 -17.23 2.88 2.24
C GLU A 376 -16.19 3.18 1.18
N PHE A 377 -15.09 2.41 1.20
CA PHE A 377 -13.98 2.54 0.26
C PHE A 377 -14.49 2.49 -1.19
N TRP A 378 -15.42 1.59 -1.44
CA TRP A 378 -15.99 1.35 -2.77
C TRP A 378 -16.88 2.48 -3.27
N ASP A 379 -17.41 3.34 -2.40
CA ASP A 379 -18.18 4.54 -2.79
C ASP A 379 -17.30 5.58 -3.49
N HIS A 380 -15.98 5.58 -3.22
CA HIS A 380 -15.03 6.47 -3.87
C HIS A 380 -14.56 5.96 -5.24
N ILE A 381 -14.54 4.63 -5.40
CA ILE A 381 -13.96 3.97 -6.55
C ILE A 381 -15.04 3.50 -7.52
N GLY A 382 -16.20 3.14 -6.98
CA GLY A 382 -17.29 2.50 -7.71
C GLY A 382 -17.03 1.02 -7.98
N LEU A 383 -18.10 0.22 -7.97
CA LEU A 383 -18.05 -1.16 -8.42
C LEU A 383 -18.34 -1.23 -9.93
N PRO A 384 -17.79 -2.21 -10.66
CA PRO A 384 -18.09 -2.40 -12.07
C PRO A 384 -19.55 -2.80 -12.24
N GLU A 385 -20.22 -2.25 -13.27
CA GLU A 385 -21.61 -2.61 -13.61
C GLU A 385 -21.62 -3.85 -14.51
N ASP A 386 -20.64 -3.93 -15.42
CA ASP A 386 -20.55 -5.03 -16.38
C ASP A 386 -19.83 -6.25 -15.80
N GLU A 387 -20.27 -7.44 -16.21
CA GLU A 387 -19.57 -8.70 -15.94
C GLU A 387 -18.45 -8.86 -16.95
N PRO A 388 -17.20 -9.16 -16.52
CA PRO A 388 -16.11 -9.39 -17.45
C PRO A 388 -16.32 -10.72 -18.18
N GLU A 389 -15.93 -10.77 -19.45
CA GLU A 389 -15.98 -12.00 -20.24
C GLU A 389 -15.02 -13.05 -19.65
N GLY A 390 -15.52 -14.28 -19.53
CA GLY A 390 -14.75 -15.44 -19.08
C GLY A 390 -14.57 -16.46 -20.19
N LYS A 391 -13.45 -17.18 -20.15
CA LYS A 391 -13.20 -18.34 -21.00
C LYS A 391 -12.66 -19.50 -20.14
N ALA A 392 -12.78 -20.73 -20.64
CA ALA A 392 -12.19 -21.89 -19.97
C ALA A 392 -10.68 -21.65 -19.76
N TYR A 393 -10.18 -21.89 -18.55
CA TYR A 393 -8.76 -21.84 -18.27
C TYR A 393 -8.06 -23.07 -18.86
N GLU A 394 -7.17 -22.84 -19.81
CA GLU A 394 -6.34 -23.89 -20.37
C GLU A 394 -5.05 -23.99 -19.55
N SER A 395 -4.89 -25.06 -18.77
CA SER A 395 -3.62 -25.36 -18.11
C SER A 395 -2.55 -25.64 -19.15
N ALA A 396 -1.30 -25.29 -18.84
CA ALA A 396 -0.18 -25.66 -19.70
C ALA A 396 -0.16 -27.18 -19.97
N PRO A 397 0.17 -27.64 -21.19
CA PRO A 397 0.17 -29.06 -21.51
C PRO A 397 1.01 -29.87 -20.52
N GLY A 398 0.43 -30.91 -19.93
CA GLY A 398 1.10 -31.81 -18.98
C GLY A 398 0.83 -31.52 -17.49
N VAL A 399 0.02 -30.50 -17.14
CA VAL A 399 -0.45 -30.31 -15.78
C VAL A 399 -1.86 -30.88 -15.65
N THR A 400 -1.99 -32.05 -15.05
CA THR A 400 -3.27 -32.60 -14.54
C THR A 400 -3.39 -32.22 -13.07
N TYR A 401 -4.46 -31.57 -12.67
CA TYR A 401 -4.81 -31.28 -11.28
C TYR A 401 -5.50 -32.47 -10.63
#